data_beef8a34665051daf69b2f57d466e75b
#
_entry.id   beef8a34665051daf69b2f57d466e75b
#
_cell.length_a   1.000
_cell.length_b   1.000
_cell.length_c   1.000
_cell.angle_alpha   90.00
_cell.angle_beta   90.00
_cell.angle_gamma   90.00
#
_symmetry.space_group_name_H-M   'P 1'
#
loop_
_entity.id
_entity.type
_entity.pdbx_description
1 polymer ?
#
loop_
_entity_poly.entity_id
_entity_poly.type
_entity_poly.pdbx_seq_one_letter_code
_entity_poly.pdbx_strand_id
1 'polypeptide(L)'
;MSLHTLKKENGMKHREQDLTQYKVPPVLCRYRGKIPLRWGQDLITLLPKANGEYCLDFGCGSGGAQQLIQEHGHRWIGIDITGDKVSVRSDGHHLPFKDETFATAVSITVFEHLYDPFSAAREIHRVLKPGGILFGDVAFLEPFHANSYFHMTHLGIREVLLRAGFNVLRLWPTRHLLEAEIGLCLPIRISLVSPFFASGARLLARGIMRVRSVGLRLYLRSRRKNKEEIKRRLEFDRLTWTGSIGFLAQKEE
;
A
#
# COMPACT_ATOMS: atom_id res chain seq x y z
N MET A 1 -31.40 -28.38 -3.02
CA MET A 1 -31.38 -26.91 -2.80
C MET A 1 -30.62 -26.27 -3.95
N SER A 2 -31.31 -25.52 -4.80
CA SER A 2 -30.75 -24.98 -6.06
C SER A 2 -29.84 -23.76 -5.77
N LEU A 3 -28.74 -23.65 -6.52
CA LEU A 3 -27.82 -22.50 -6.52
C LEU A 3 -28.54 -21.13 -6.71
N HIS A 4 -29.78 -21.13 -7.14
CA HIS A 4 -30.62 -19.95 -7.30
C HIS A 4 -31.20 -19.41 -6.01
N THR A 5 -31.33 -20.25 -4.96
CA THR A 5 -31.93 -19.88 -3.68
C THR A 5 -30.91 -19.20 -2.74
N LEU A 6 -29.61 -19.46 -2.92
CA LEU A 6 -28.53 -18.84 -2.13
C LEU A 6 -28.22 -17.38 -2.53
N LYS A 7 -28.74 -16.94 -3.67
CA LYS A 7 -28.54 -15.53 -4.13
C LYS A 7 -29.49 -14.50 -3.52
N LYS A 8 -30.50 -14.92 -2.76
CA LYS A 8 -31.53 -14.02 -2.24
C LYS A 8 -31.36 -13.57 -0.78
N GLU A 9 -30.45 -14.19 -0.01
CA GLU A 9 -30.37 -13.94 1.44
C GLU A 9 -29.18 -13.06 1.88
N ASN A 10 -28.21 -12.80 1.02
CA ASN A 10 -27.15 -11.84 1.35
C ASN A 10 -27.31 -10.58 0.52
N GLY A 11 -28.02 -9.59 1.10
CA GLY A 11 -28.22 -8.25 0.53
C GLY A 11 -26.93 -7.39 0.44
N MET A 12 -25.77 -8.01 0.16
CA MET A 12 -24.60 -7.30 -0.32
C MET A 12 -24.83 -6.98 -1.79
N LYS A 13 -25.47 -5.86 -2.06
CA LYS A 13 -25.31 -5.18 -3.34
C LYS A 13 -23.80 -4.94 -3.49
N HIS A 14 -23.12 -5.76 -4.29
CA HIS A 14 -21.85 -5.36 -4.86
C HIS A 14 -22.13 -4.07 -5.64
N ARG A 15 -21.98 -2.92 -4.97
CA ARG A 15 -21.87 -1.66 -5.69
C ARG A 15 -20.62 -1.85 -6.57
N GLU A 16 -20.83 -1.88 -7.87
CA GLU A 16 -19.77 -1.56 -8.83
C GLU A 16 -19.27 -0.16 -8.46
N GLN A 17 -18.33 -0.11 -7.51
CA GLN A 17 -17.78 1.16 -7.09
C GLN A 17 -16.83 1.60 -8.19
N ASP A 18 -17.15 2.75 -8.73
CA ASP A 18 -16.34 3.42 -9.72
C ASP A 18 -14.93 3.68 -9.14
N LEU A 19 -13.95 2.87 -9.59
CA LEU A 19 -12.54 3.03 -9.21
C LEU A 19 -11.97 4.41 -9.60
N THR A 20 -12.72 5.23 -10.35
CA THR A 20 -12.34 6.60 -10.70
C THR A 20 -12.37 7.56 -9.51
N GLN A 21 -12.99 7.19 -8.38
CA GLN A 21 -12.99 8.01 -7.17
C GLN A 21 -11.62 8.06 -6.50
N TYR A 22 -10.75 7.09 -6.78
CA TYR A 22 -9.40 7.05 -6.23
C TYR A 22 -8.48 7.98 -7.04
N LYS A 23 -8.49 9.26 -6.68
CA LYS A 23 -7.58 10.24 -7.28
C LYS A 23 -6.14 9.97 -6.84
N VAL A 24 -5.20 9.87 -7.80
CA VAL A 24 -3.78 9.88 -7.49
C VAL A 24 -3.43 11.25 -6.89
N PRO A 25 -2.77 11.40 -5.72
CA PRO A 25 -2.35 12.70 -5.21
C PRO A 25 -1.43 13.39 -6.20
N PRO A 26 -1.48 14.69 -6.27
CA PRO A 26 -0.35 15.40 -6.79
C PRO A 26 0.87 15.07 -5.91
N VAL A 27 2.01 14.81 -6.53
CA VAL A 27 3.30 14.64 -5.83
C VAL A 27 3.68 16.02 -5.28
N LEU A 28 3.30 16.30 -4.02
CA LEU A 28 3.41 17.65 -3.45
C LEU A 28 4.59 17.83 -2.50
N CYS A 29 5.35 16.79 -2.17
CA CYS A 29 6.45 16.94 -1.23
C CYS A 29 7.75 16.30 -1.75
N ARG A 30 8.80 17.11 -1.88
CA ARG A 30 10.17 16.62 -2.07
C ARG A 30 10.78 16.36 -0.68
N TYR A 31 10.68 15.15 -0.22
CA TYR A 31 11.41 14.72 0.97
C TYR A 31 12.92 14.70 0.67
N ARG A 32 13.73 15.33 1.54
CA ARG A 32 15.20 15.42 1.40
C ARG A 32 15.97 14.43 2.26
N GLY A 33 15.30 13.68 3.13
CA GLY A 33 15.90 12.69 4.02
C GLY A 33 16.15 11.34 3.31
N LYS A 34 16.72 10.37 4.06
CA LYS A 34 16.86 8.99 3.58
C LYS A 34 15.49 8.32 3.55
N ILE A 35 14.98 8.06 2.35
CA ILE A 35 13.74 7.32 2.16
C ILE A 35 14.07 5.84 2.36
N PRO A 36 13.37 5.11 3.25
CA PRO A 36 13.49 3.67 3.33
C PRO A 36 13.21 3.06 1.95
N LEU A 37 13.99 2.06 1.55
CA LEU A 37 13.88 1.42 0.22
C LEU A 37 12.48 0.91 -0.10
N ARG A 38 11.67 0.61 0.94
CA ARG A 38 10.29 0.16 0.85
C ARG A 38 9.25 1.27 0.66
N TRP A 39 9.63 2.52 0.94
CA TRP A 39 8.72 3.66 0.81
C TRP A 39 8.81 4.22 -0.60
N GLY A 40 7.71 4.22 -1.34
CA GLY A 40 7.58 5.02 -2.55
C GLY A 40 7.47 6.52 -2.18
N GLN A 41 7.80 7.40 -3.10
CA GLN A 41 7.64 8.85 -2.90
C GLN A 41 6.19 9.23 -2.52
N ASP A 42 5.21 8.48 -3.04
CA ASP A 42 3.79 8.72 -2.79
C ASP A 42 3.39 8.44 -1.32
N LEU A 43 3.99 7.44 -0.68
CA LEU A 43 3.72 7.12 0.73
C LEU A 43 4.22 8.23 1.66
N ILE A 44 5.37 8.83 1.36
CA ILE A 44 5.93 9.91 2.17
C ILE A 44 5.02 11.15 2.17
N THR A 45 4.39 11.44 1.02
CA THR A 45 3.49 12.60 0.90
C THR A 45 2.20 12.44 1.70
N LEU A 46 1.88 11.22 2.10
CA LEU A 46 0.65 10.91 2.85
C LEU A 46 0.84 11.02 4.37
N LEU A 47 2.08 10.99 4.86
CA LEU A 47 2.36 11.17 6.28
C LEU A 47 2.04 12.63 6.67
N PRO A 48 0.99 12.88 7.46
CA PRO A 48 0.67 14.23 7.87
C PRO A 48 1.76 14.77 8.79
N LYS A 49 1.90 16.08 8.83
CA LYS A 49 2.67 16.72 9.90
C LYS A 49 1.89 16.63 11.21
N ALA A 50 2.61 16.37 12.27
CA ALA A 50 2.06 16.21 13.61
C ALA A 50 2.76 17.13 14.60
N ASN A 51 2.16 17.30 15.76
CA ASN A 51 2.72 18.08 16.86
C ASN A 51 2.81 17.21 18.13
N GLY A 52 3.49 16.08 17.99
CA GLY A 52 3.72 15.15 19.11
C GLY A 52 2.65 14.04 19.25
N GLU A 53 1.74 13.88 18.30
CA GLU A 53 0.80 12.77 18.26
C GLU A 53 1.52 11.45 18.01
N TYR A 54 0.95 10.35 18.51
CA TYR A 54 1.50 9.03 18.29
C TYR A 54 1.18 8.51 16.88
N CYS A 55 2.20 7.93 16.24
CA CYS A 55 2.08 7.16 15.01
C CYS A 55 2.46 5.70 15.26
N LEU A 56 1.55 4.79 14.94
CA LEU A 56 1.80 3.36 14.96
C LEU A 56 2.54 2.94 13.69
N ASP A 57 3.72 2.37 13.82
CA ASP A 57 4.45 1.69 12.75
C ASP A 57 4.19 0.18 12.90
N PHE A 58 3.17 -0.30 12.19
CA PHE A 58 2.66 -1.66 12.27
C PHE A 58 3.49 -2.59 11.39
N GLY A 59 4.18 -3.56 12.00
CA GLY A 59 5.16 -4.40 11.34
C GLY A 59 6.45 -3.63 11.02
N CYS A 60 6.99 -2.91 12.00
CA CYS A 60 8.10 -1.97 11.81
C CYS A 60 9.43 -2.64 11.43
N GLY A 61 9.58 -3.95 11.62
CA GLY A 61 10.81 -4.70 11.35
C GLY A 61 12.01 -4.08 12.08
N SER A 62 12.99 -3.60 11.32
CA SER A 62 14.19 -2.93 11.84
C SER A 62 14.02 -1.44 12.13
N GLY A 63 12.80 -0.92 12.16
CA GLY A 63 12.51 0.50 12.42
C GLY A 63 12.88 1.42 11.26
N GLY A 64 12.77 0.93 10.02
CA GLY A 64 13.18 1.68 8.83
C GLY A 64 12.38 2.97 8.59
N ALA A 65 11.18 3.09 9.13
CA ALA A 65 10.32 4.26 9.00
C ALA A 65 10.47 5.25 10.17
N GLN A 66 11.10 4.86 11.28
CA GLN A 66 11.19 5.63 12.52
C GLN A 66 11.64 7.07 12.29
N GLN A 67 12.79 7.27 11.65
CA GLN A 67 13.35 8.59 11.43
C GLN A 67 12.38 9.50 10.66
N LEU A 68 11.77 8.97 9.59
CA LEU A 68 10.84 9.73 8.76
C LEU A 68 9.59 10.15 9.54
N ILE A 69 9.02 9.23 10.34
CA ILE A 69 7.85 9.48 11.18
C ILE A 69 8.16 10.58 12.21
N GLN A 70 9.33 10.52 12.84
CA GLN A 70 9.77 11.53 13.82
C GLN A 70 10.05 12.89 13.18
N GLU A 71 10.64 12.94 11.99
CA GLU A 71 10.89 14.19 11.23
C GLU A 71 9.58 14.88 10.80
N HIS A 72 8.47 14.14 10.75
CA HIS A 72 7.13 14.71 10.52
C HIS A 72 6.43 15.13 11.82
N GLY A 73 7.13 15.08 12.97
CA GLY A 73 6.62 15.55 14.26
C GLY A 73 5.82 14.52 15.04
N HIS A 74 5.75 13.28 14.60
CA HIS A 74 5.08 12.21 15.33
C HIS A 74 5.98 11.58 16.40
N ARG A 75 5.36 11.07 17.47
CA ARG A 75 5.97 10.10 18.39
C ARG A 75 5.82 8.71 17.77
N TRP A 76 6.92 8.12 17.38
CA TRP A 76 6.95 6.80 16.77
C TRP A 76 6.77 5.69 17.79
N ILE A 77 5.85 4.76 17.54
CA ILE A 77 5.66 3.49 18.25
C ILE A 77 5.69 2.37 17.21
N GLY A 78 6.79 1.63 17.18
CA GLY A 78 6.94 0.48 16.28
C GLY A 78 6.55 -0.82 16.98
N ILE A 79 5.73 -1.62 16.30
CA ILE A 79 5.41 -2.99 16.73
C ILE A 79 5.82 -4.00 15.67
N ASP A 80 6.30 -5.15 16.12
CA ASP A 80 6.59 -6.31 15.30
C ASP A 80 6.62 -7.57 16.21
N ILE A 81 6.46 -8.75 15.62
CA ILE A 81 6.70 -10.04 16.32
C ILE A 81 8.19 -10.32 16.45
N THR A 82 9.00 -9.74 15.57
CA THR A 82 10.46 -9.87 15.52
C THR A 82 11.08 -8.49 15.35
N GLY A 83 12.40 -8.41 15.33
CA GLY A 83 13.13 -7.15 15.06
C GLY A 83 13.84 -6.60 16.28
N ASP A 84 14.88 -5.81 16.00
CA ASP A 84 15.78 -5.29 17.03
C ASP A 84 15.37 -3.90 17.53
N LYS A 85 14.57 -3.18 16.73
CA LYS A 85 14.12 -1.80 17.02
C LYS A 85 12.59 -1.75 17.11
N VAL A 86 12.03 -2.55 18.00
CA VAL A 86 10.58 -2.53 18.27
C VAL A 86 10.33 -1.76 19.58
N SER A 87 9.33 -0.90 19.61
CA SER A 87 8.88 -0.26 20.85
C SER A 87 8.12 -1.25 21.72
N VAL A 88 7.29 -2.09 21.09
CA VAL A 88 6.50 -3.14 21.74
C VAL A 88 6.50 -4.37 20.86
N ARG A 89 6.97 -5.49 21.39
CA ARG A 89 6.87 -6.79 20.71
C ARG A 89 5.44 -7.32 20.85
N SER A 90 4.73 -7.44 19.75
CA SER A 90 3.32 -7.80 19.75
C SER A 90 2.90 -8.51 18.47
N ASP A 91 1.93 -9.40 18.60
CA ASP A 91 1.17 -9.93 17.47
C ASP A 91 0.19 -8.85 17.00
N GLY A 92 0.24 -8.56 15.68
CA GLY A 92 -0.62 -7.56 15.05
C GLY A 92 -2.13 -7.87 15.08
N HIS A 93 -2.49 -9.12 15.40
CA HIS A 93 -3.89 -9.53 15.55
C HIS A 93 -4.48 -9.14 16.91
N HIS A 94 -3.64 -8.76 17.89
CA HIS A 94 -4.04 -8.35 19.25
C HIS A 94 -3.11 -7.27 19.75
N LEU A 95 -3.46 -6.01 19.49
CA LEU A 95 -2.62 -4.87 19.84
C LEU A 95 -2.75 -4.51 21.33
N PRO A 96 -1.65 -4.40 22.09
CA PRO A 96 -1.68 -4.09 23.52
C PRO A 96 -1.87 -2.59 23.81
N PHE A 97 -2.70 -1.93 23.03
CA PHE A 97 -3.00 -0.52 23.18
C PHE A 97 -4.48 -0.30 23.42
N LYS A 98 -4.79 0.78 24.13
CA LYS A 98 -6.16 1.24 24.31
C LYS A 98 -6.75 1.70 22.96
N ASP A 99 -8.07 1.70 22.89
CA ASP A 99 -8.78 2.30 21.78
C ASP A 99 -8.36 3.76 21.59
N GLU A 100 -8.37 4.23 20.37
CA GLU A 100 -8.17 5.65 20.02
C GLU A 100 -6.85 6.27 20.53
N THR A 101 -5.79 5.47 20.55
CA THR A 101 -4.46 5.89 21.00
C THR A 101 -3.70 6.68 19.93
N PHE A 102 -3.81 6.27 18.66
CA PHE A 102 -2.97 6.77 17.57
C PHE A 102 -3.72 7.70 16.64
N ALA A 103 -3.08 8.79 16.22
CA ALA A 103 -3.60 9.67 15.18
C ALA A 103 -3.37 9.10 13.78
N THR A 104 -2.29 8.34 13.63
CA THR A 104 -1.84 7.80 12.34
C THR A 104 -1.30 6.38 12.55
N ALA A 105 -1.54 5.50 11.58
CA ALA A 105 -0.90 4.20 11.47
C ALA A 105 -0.25 4.03 10.10
N VAL A 106 0.90 3.38 10.06
CA VAL A 106 1.67 3.05 8.87
C VAL A 106 1.85 1.55 8.83
N SER A 107 1.65 0.92 7.66
CA SER A 107 1.86 -0.51 7.46
C SER A 107 2.50 -0.75 6.09
N ILE A 108 3.80 -1.08 6.07
CA ILE A 108 4.58 -1.19 4.85
C ILE A 108 4.97 -2.65 4.60
N THR A 109 4.38 -3.28 3.58
CA THR A 109 4.64 -4.69 3.25
C THR A 109 4.46 -5.62 4.46
N VAL A 110 3.29 -5.57 5.10
CA VAL A 110 2.98 -6.35 6.31
C VAL A 110 1.74 -7.22 6.13
N PHE A 111 0.68 -6.70 5.50
CA PHE A 111 -0.59 -7.42 5.39
C PHE A 111 -0.46 -8.77 4.67
N GLU A 112 0.49 -8.92 3.76
CA GLU A 112 0.80 -10.19 3.09
C GLU A 112 1.37 -11.27 4.03
N HIS A 113 1.94 -10.86 5.16
CA HIS A 113 2.54 -11.75 6.17
C HIS A 113 1.57 -12.13 7.30
N LEU A 114 0.34 -11.62 7.27
CA LEU A 114 -0.66 -11.90 8.29
C LEU A 114 -1.53 -13.09 7.86
N TYR A 115 -1.72 -14.05 8.76
CA TYR A 115 -2.61 -15.20 8.51
C TYR A 115 -4.10 -14.81 8.58
N ASP A 116 -4.45 -13.75 9.33
CA ASP A 116 -5.77 -13.11 9.34
C ASP A 116 -5.66 -11.58 9.20
N PRO A 117 -5.48 -11.07 7.97
CA PRO A 117 -5.37 -9.64 7.73
C PRO A 117 -6.63 -8.85 8.11
N PHE A 118 -7.80 -9.51 8.16
CA PHE A 118 -9.05 -8.87 8.58
C PHE A 118 -9.04 -8.55 10.08
N SER A 119 -8.56 -9.47 10.91
CA SER A 119 -8.44 -9.25 12.36
C SER A 119 -7.43 -8.14 12.66
N ALA A 120 -6.27 -8.18 12.03
CA ALA A 120 -5.25 -7.14 12.19
C ALA A 120 -5.74 -5.76 11.76
N ALA A 121 -6.47 -5.67 10.64
CA ALA A 121 -7.06 -4.40 10.21
C ALA A 121 -8.09 -3.86 11.21
N ARG A 122 -8.91 -4.73 11.84
CA ARG A 122 -9.84 -4.32 12.91
C ARG A 122 -9.10 -3.79 14.13
N GLU A 123 -8.00 -4.40 14.52
CA GLU A 123 -7.18 -3.93 15.64
C GLU A 123 -6.54 -2.57 15.34
N ILE A 124 -6.00 -2.36 14.13
CA ILE A 124 -5.50 -1.05 13.72
C ILE A 124 -6.63 0.00 13.76
N HIS A 125 -7.83 -0.37 13.26
CA HIS A 125 -8.99 0.51 13.31
C HIS A 125 -9.39 0.86 14.75
N ARG A 126 -9.39 -0.12 15.66
CA ARG A 126 -9.72 0.09 17.08
C ARG A 126 -8.78 1.09 17.75
N VAL A 127 -7.47 0.95 17.53
CA VAL A 127 -6.46 1.79 18.19
C VAL A 127 -6.28 3.16 17.54
N LEU A 128 -6.79 3.38 16.33
CA LEU A 128 -6.82 4.69 15.70
C LEU A 128 -7.91 5.57 16.32
N LYS A 129 -7.62 6.85 16.50
CA LYS A 129 -8.58 7.89 16.87
C LYS A 129 -9.63 8.07 15.78
N PRO A 130 -10.84 8.57 16.09
CA PRO A 130 -11.76 9.08 15.08
C PRO A 130 -11.06 10.08 14.15
N GLY A 131 -11.32 10.00 12.85
CA GLY A 131 -10.60 10.77 11.82
C GLY A 131 -9.16 10.32 11.54
N GLY A 132 -8.62 9.39 12.33
CA GLY A 132 -7.27 8.86 12.17
C GLY A 132 -7.07 8.13 10.85
N ILE A 133 -5.85 8.15 10.33
CA ILE A 133 -5.52 7.58 9.03
C ILE A 133 -4.62 6.34 9.14
N LEU A 134 -4.87 5.39 8.26
CA LEU A 134 -4.01 4.25 7.98
C LEU A 134 -3.52 4.35 6.54
N PHE A 135 -2.21 4.26 6.33
CA PHE A 135 -1.65 4.16 4.99
C PHE A 135 -0.48 3.18 4.94
N GLY A 136 -0.20 2.68 3.75
CA GLY A 136 0.84 1.69 3.55
C GLY A 136 0.83 1.10 2.16
N ASP A 137 1.46 -0.06 2.05
CA ASP A 137 1.37 -0.89 0.85
C ASP A 137 1.36 -2.38 1.19
N VAL A 138 0.94 -3.17 0.21
CA VAL A 138 0.87 -4.62 0.29
C VAL A 138 1.39 -5.25 -1.01
N ALA A 139 2.06 -6.38 -0.91
CA ALA A 139 2.57 -7.12 -2.06
C ALA A 139 1.43 -7.63 -2.96
N PHE A 140 1.61 -7.51 -4.28
CA PHE A 140 0.69 -8.04 -5.29
C PHE A 140 1.44 -8.92 -6.30
N LEU A 141 2.09 -8.35 -7.31
CA LEU A 141 2.85 -9.07 -8.32
C LEU A 141 4.36 -9.05 -7.98
N GLU A 142 4.68 -9.35 -6.76
CA GLU A 142 6.07 -9.54 -6.35
C GLU A 142 6.38 -11.04 -6.33
N PRO A 143 7.65 -11.44 -6.59
CA PRO A 143 8.06 -12.80 -6.34
C PRO A 143 7.75 -13.21 -4.91
N PHE A 144 7.38 -14.47 -4.73
CA PHE A 144 7.13 -15.02 -3.41
C PHE A 144 8.34 -14.78 -2.49
N HIS A 145 8.08 -14.19 -1.34
CA HIS A 145 9.11 -13.94 -0.33
C HIS A 145 8.67 -14.49 1.04
N ALA A 146 9.66 -14.72 1.90
CA ALA A 146 9.54 -15.49 3.12
C ALA A 146 8.26 -15.14 3.92
N ASN A 147 7.51 -16.16 4.31
CA ASN A 147 6.35 -16.09 5.21
C ASN A 147 5.17 -15.24 4.72
N SER A 148 5.05 -14.95 3.41
CA SER A 148 3.84 -14.32 2.89
C SER A 148 2.72 -15.34 2.72
N TYR A 149 1.56 -15.05 3.32
CA TYR A 149 0.33 -15.84 3.20
C TYR A 149 -0.51 -15.39 2.00
N PHE A 150 -0.55 -14.08 1.74
CA PHE A 150 -1.42 -13.50 0.72
C PHE A 150 -0.70 -12.43 -0.08
N HIS A 151 -0.72 -12.54 -1.41
CA HIS A 151 -0.43 -11.43 -2.30
C HIS A 151 -1.76 -10.81 -2.74
N MET A 152 -2.00 -9.56 -2.38
CA MET A 152 -3.32 -8.95 -2.49
C MET A 152 -3.47 -8.10 -3.74
N THR A 153 -4.54 -8.32 -4.50
CA THR A 153 -4.99 -7.37 -5.51
C THR A 153 -5.50 -6.09 -4.84
N HIS A 154 -5.68 -5.03 -5.63
CA HIS A 154 -6.32 -3.80 -5.14
C HIS A 154 -7.73 -4.04 -4.55
N LEU A 155 -8.48 -5.03 -5.06
CA LEU A 155 -9.78 -5.41 -4.49
C LEU A 155 -9.61 -6.18 -3.18
N GLY A 156 -8.57 -7.01 -3.06
CA GLY A 156 -8.28 -7.78 -1.84
C GLY A 156 -8.00 -6.85 -0.65
N ILE A 157 -7.02 -5.96 -0.77
CA ILE A 157 -6.71 -5.02 0.32
C ILE A 157 -7.88 -4.06 0.60
N ARG A 158 -8.60 -3.63 -0.44
CA ARG A 158 -9.80 -2.81 -0.26
C ARG A 158 -10.84 -3.50 0.61
N GLU A 159 -11.10 -4.78 0.36
CA GLU A 159 -12.09 -5.56 1.11
C GLU A 159 -11.65 -5.76 2.57
N VAL A 160 -10.36 -6.00 2.82
CA VAL A 160 -9.79 -6.07 4.16
C VAL A 160 -10.07 -4.79 4.95
N LEU A 161 -9.76 -3.63 4.36
CA LEU A 161 -9.94 -2.33 5.00
C LEU A 161 -11.42 -1.99 5.23
N LEU A 162 -12.29 -2.22 4.25
CA LEU A 162 -13.73 -1.95 4.38
C LEU A 162 -14.39 -2.79 5.48
N ARG A 163 -14.05 -4.09 5.56
CA ARG A 163 -14.59 -4.98 6.61
C ARG A 163 -14.07 -4.65 8.00
N ALA A 164 -12.95 -3.96 8.10
CA ALA A 164 -12.44 -3.42 9.35
C ALA A 164 -13.12 -2.11 9.78
N GLY A 165 -13.98 -1.50 8.93
CA GLY A 165 -14.69 -0.26 9.21
C GLY A 165 -14.02 1.00 8.65
N PHE A 166 -12.96 0.86 7.85
CA PHE A 166 -12.31 2.01 7.24
C PHE A 166 -13.08 2.56 6.04
N ASN A 167 -13.08 3.86 5.88
CA ASN A 167 -13.35 4.52 4.60
C ASN A 167 -12.06 4.49 3.76
N VAL A 168 -12.08 3.75 2.65
CA VAL A 168 -10.92 3.65 1.75
C VAL A 168 -10.89 4.86 0.83
N LEU A 169 -9.97 5.77 1.09
CA LEU A 169 -9.83 7.04 0.37
C LEU A 169 -9.10 6.84 -0.96
N ARG A 170 -8.17 5.84 -1.02
CA ARG A 170 -7.28 5.72 -2.14
C ARG A 170 -6.57 4.40 -2.24
N LEU A 171 -6.38 3.94 -3.49
CA LEU A 171 -5.52 2.83 -3.88
C LEU A 171 -4.68 3.25 -5.10
N TRP A 172 -3.40 2.86 -5.12
CA TRP A 172 -2.52 3.21 -6.24
C TRP A 172 -1.37 2.19 -6.40
N PRO A 173 -0.75 2.10 -7.59
CA PRO A 173 0.43 1.28 -7.78
C PRO A 173 1.64 1.96 -7.13
N THR A 174 2.36 1.26 -6.25
CA THR A 174 3.54 1.81 -5.55
C THR A 174 4.85 1.41 -6.21
N ARG A 175 4.96 0.19 -6.68
CA ARG A 175 6.18 -0.35 -7.26
C ARG A 175 5.89 -0.99 -8.61
N HIS A 176 6.66 -0.61 -9.63
CA HIS A 176 6.52 -1.28 -10.94
C HIS A 176 6.97 -2.73 -10.84
N LEU A 177 6.19 -3.65 -11.45
CA LEU A 177 6.48 -5.08 -11.50
C LEU A 177 7.92 -5.36 -11.93
N LEU A 178 8.38 -4.78 -13.04
CA LEU A 178 9.75 -4.93 -13.53
C LEU A 178 10.82 -4.38 -12.56
N GLU A 179 10.52 -3.36 -11.76
CA GLU A 179 11.43 -2.88 -10.71
C GLU A 179 11.52 -3.87 -9.55
N ALA A 180 10.40 -4.51 -9.21
CA ALA A 180 10.36 -5.56 -8.19
C ALA A 180 11.09 -6.83 -8.67
N GLU A 181 10.81 -7.31 -9.88
CA GLU A 181 11.43 -8.50 -10.45
C GLU A 181 12.93 -8.33 -10.66
N ILE A 182 13.39 -7.20 -11.22
CA ILE A 182 14.81 -6.94 -11.43
C ILE A 182 15.54 -6.82 -10.09
N GLY A 183 14.91 -6.19 -9.07
CA GLY A 183 15.49 -6.07 -7.73
C GLY A 183 15.68 -7.42 -7.03
N LEU A 184 14.80 -8.39 -7.32
CA LEU A 184 14.80 -9.70 -6.68
C LEU A 184 15.56 -10.78 -7.50
N CYS A 185 15.57 -10.68 -8.82
CA CYS A 185 16.25 -11.62 -9.70
C CYS A 185 17.76 -11.34 -9.85
N LEU A 186 18.22 -10.13 -9.57
CA LEU A 186 19.64 -9.85 -9.55
C LEU A 186 20.25 -10.45 -8.27
N PRO A 187 21.25 -11.35 -8.36
CA PRO A 187 21.94 -11.84 -7.19
C PRO A 187 22.44 -10.68 -6.33
N ILE A 188 22.25 -10.76 -5.01
CA ILE A 188 22.62 -9.71 -4.04
C ILE A 188 24.04 -9.16 -4.29
N ARG A 189 24.97 -10.01 -4.77
CA ARG A 189 26.32 -9.61 -5.16
C ARG A 189 26.40 -8.64 -6.34
N ILE A 190 25.47 -8.69 -7.28
CA ILE A 190 25.48 -7.78 -8.44
C ILE A 190 24.87 -6.42 -8.06
N SER A 191 23.89 -6.37 -7.16
CA SER A 191 23.34 -5.11 -6.65
C SER A 191 24.33 -4.33 -5.79
N LEU A 192 25.26 -5.01 -5.12
CA LEU A 192 26.35 -4.39 -4.37
C LEU A 192 27.50 -3.92 -5.26
N VAL A 193 27.69 -4.54 -6.44
CA VAL A 193 28.85 -4.28 -7.31
C VAL A 193 28.59 -3.17 -8.33
N SER A 194 27.33 -2.85 -8.69
CA SER A 194 27.08 -1.77 -9.64
C SER A 194 25.71 -1.09 -9.47
N PRO A 195 25.66 0.03 -8.76
CA PRO A 195 24.46 0.90 -8.74
C PRO A 195 24.04 1.37 -10.13
N PHE A 196 24.95 1.35 -11.12
CA PHE A 196 24.66 1.67 -12.52
C PHE A 196 23.76 0.62 -13.19
N PHE A 197 23.96 -0.69 -12.93
CA PHE A 197 23.10 -1.75 -13.47
C PHE A 197 21.67 -1.66 -12.94
N ALA A 198 21.51 -1.44 -11.66
CA ALA A 198 20.18 -1.27 -11.04
C ALA A 198 19.47 -0.01 -11.57
N SER A 199 20.23 1.06 -11.86
CA SER A 199 19.68 2.29 -12.44
C SER A 199 19.31 2.11 -13.92
N GLY A 200 20.12 1.42 -14.70
CA GLY A 200 19.85 1.08 -16.10
C GLY A 200 18.61 0.19 -16.24
N ALA A 201 18.49 -0.84 -15.41
CA ALA A 201 17.35 -1.74 -15.38
C ALA A 201 16.03 -1.00 -15.02
N ARG A 202 16.08 -0.08 -14.04
CA ARG A 202 14.94 0.78 -13.70
C ARG A 202 14.55 1.72 -14.84
N LEU A 203 15.52 2.30 -15.54
CA LEU A 203 15.27 3.15 -16.71
C LEU A 203 14.63 2.36 -17.84
N LEU A 204 15.11 1.14 -18.11
CA LEU A 204 14.53 0.23 -19.11
C LEU A 204 13.09 -0.14 -18.75
N ALA A 205 12.83 -0.55 -17.49
CA ALA A 205 11.51 -0.86 -17.01
C ALA A 205 10.52 0.32 -17.19
N ARG A 206 10.96 1.53 -16.82
CA ARG A 206 10.17 2.75 -17.03
C ARG A 206 9.94 3.05 -18.51
N GLY A 207 10.93 2.79 -19.37
CA GLY A 207 10.82 2.92 -20.82
C GLY A 207 9.74 2.00 -21.38
N ILE A 208 9.78 0.71 -21.03
CA ILE A 208 8.80 -0.30 -21.46
C ILE A 208 7.39 0.10 -21.01
N MET A 209 7.21 0.51 -19.75
CA MET A 209 5.90 0.92 -19.24
C MET A 209 5.38 2.21 -19.90
N ARG A 210 6.28 3.14 -20.30
CA ARG A 210 5.89 4.31 -21.08
C ARG A 210 5.40 3.93 -22.47
N VAL A 211 6.15 3.09 -23.20
CA VAL A 211 5.75 2.60 -24.53
C VAL A 211 4.40 1.90 -24.46
N ARG A 212 4.20 1.00 -23.49
CA ARG A 212 2.93 0.33 -23.22
C ARG A 212 1.78 1.34 -23.00
N SER A 213 2.00 2.33 -22.13
CA SER A 213 0.97 3.35 -21.81
C SER A 213 0.62 4.21 -23.03
N VAL A 214 1.61 4.54 -23.86
CA VAL A 214 1.40 5.26 -25.13
C VAL A 214 0.60 4.39 -26.11
N GLY A 215 1.00 3.13 -26.29
CA GLY A 215 0.30 2.18 -27.15
C GLY A 215 -1.17 1.99 -26.74
N LEU A 216 -1.42 1.77 -25.45
CA LEU A 216 -2.78 1.67 -24.92
C LEU A 216 -3.59 2.96 -25.14
N ARG A 217 -2.98 4.11 -24.93
CA ARG A 217 -3.64 5.41 -25.19
C ARG A 217 -4.02 5.59 -26.64
N LEU A 218 -3.12 5.25 -27.58
CA LEU A 218 -3.38 5.35 -29.01
C LEU A 218 -4.50 4.36 -29.43
N TYR A 219 -4.43 3.13 -28.93
CA TYR A 219 -5.49 2.13 -29.16
C TYR A 219 -6.86 2.62 -28.66
N LEU A 220 -6.95 3.15 -27.44
CA LEU A 220 -8.22 3.65 -26.90
C LEU A 220 -8.73 4.88 -27.65
N ARG A 221 -7.83 5.76 -28.15
CA ARG A 221 -8.20 6.87 -29.04
C ARG A 221 -8.75 6.38 -30.39
N SER A 222 -8.13 5.37 -31.00
CA SER A 222 -8.65 4.77 -32.25
C SER A 222 -10.05 4.16 -32.08
N ARG A 223 -10.37 3.71 -30.86
CA ARG A 223 -11.71 3.25 -30.46
C ARG A 223 -12.66 4.38 -30.04
N ARG A 224 -12.32 5.64 -30.33
CA ARG A 224 -13.13 6.84 -30.03
C ARG A 224 -13.54 6.98 -28.55
N LYS A 225 -12.72 6.45 -27.62
CA LYS A 225 -12.94 6.59 -26.20
C LYS A 225 -12.71 8.05 -25.75
N ASN A 226 -13.53 8.55 -24.83
CA ASN A 226 -13.38 9.89 -24.30
C ASN A 226 -12.16 10.00 -23.35
N LYS A 227 -11.76 11.22 -23.02
CA LYS A 227 -10.56 11.49 -22.21
C LYS A 227 -10.62 10.83 -20.81
N GLU A 228 -11.77 10.85 -20.17
CA GLU A 228 -11.96 10.28 -18.83
C GLU A 228 -11.87 8.75 -18.86
N GLU A 229 -12.50 8.11 -19.83
CA GLU A 229 -12.40 6.66 -20.01
C GLU A 229 -10.96 6.22 -20.31
N ILE A 230 -10.24 6.96 -21.15
CA ILE A 230 -8.82 6.70 -21.44
C ILE A 230 -7.99 6.83 -20.15
N LYS A 231 -8.21 7.88 -19.37
CA LYS A 231 -7.51 8.08 -18.09
C LYS A 231 -7.77 6.92 -17.13
N ARG A 232 -9.04 6.55 -16.94
CA ARG A 232 -9.47 5.43 -16.09
C ARG A 232 -8.82 4.10 -16.51
N ARG A 233 -8.81 3.80 -17.81
CA ARG A 233 -8.18 2.58 -18.35
C ARG A 233 -6.67 2.56 -18.13
N LEU A 234 -5.99 3.70 -18.26
CA LEU A 234 -4.56 3.80 -18.01
C LEU A 234 -4.22 3.65 -16.52
N GLU A 235 -5.04 4.19 -15.63
CA GLU A 235 -4.88 4.03 -14.18
C GLU A 235 -5.10 2.57 -13.76
N PHE A 236 -6.14 1.92 -14.30
CA PHE A 236 -6.38 0.51 -14.08
C PHE A 236 -5.25 -0.37 -14.63
N ASP A 237 -4.74 -0.10 -15.84
CA ASP A 237 -3.61 -0.82 -16.42
C ASP A 237 -2.37 -0.75 -15.53
N ARG A 238 -2.10 0.40 -14.88
CA ARG A 238 -1.01 0.53 -13.92
C ARG A 238 -1.19 -0.36 -12.69
N LEU A 239 -2.41 -0.46 -12.16
CA LEU A 239 -2.72 -1.33 -11.02
C LEU A 239 -2.56 -2.81 -11.36
N THR A 240 -2.82 -3.21 -12.61
CA THR A 240 -2.67 -4.62 -13.03
C THR A 240 -1.22 -5.04 -13.23
N TRP A 241 -0.28 -4.10 -13.36
CA TRP A 241 1.15 -4.34 -13.62
C TRP A 241 2.05 -3.73 -12.55
N THR A 242 1.60 -3.75 -11.32
CA THR A 242 2.40 -3.24 -10.19
C THR A 242 2.85 -4.38 -9.27
N GLY A 243 4.03 -4.24 -8.69
CA GLY A 243 4.54 -5.16 -7.68
C GLY A 243 3.73 -5.06 -6.39
N SER A 244 3.39 -3.85 -5.97
CA SER A 244 2.65 -3.61 -4.73
C SER A 244 1.54 -2.59 -4.92
N ILE A 245 0.52 -2.67 -4.06
CA ILE A 245 -0.65 -1.79 -4.02
C ILE A 245 -0.54 -0.90 -2.79
N GLY A 246 -0.43 0.41 -3.01
CA GLY A 246 -0.54 1.41 -1.95
C GLY A 246 -1.99 1.65 -1.57
N PHE A 247 -2.23 1.96 -0.31
CA PHE A 247 -3.54 2.28 0.22
C PHE A 247 -3.50 3.43 1.20
N LEU A 248 -4.58 4.21 1.22
CA LEU A 248 -4.90 5.22 2.22
C LEU A 248 -6.34 5.01 2.66
N ALA A 249 -6.53 4.89 3.95
CA ALA A 249 -7.83 4.68 4.57
C ALA A 249 -7.99 5.56 5.81
N GLN A 250 -9.22 5.87 6.17
CA GLN A 250 -9.53 6.72 7.32
C GLN A 250 -10.60 6.06 8.18
N LYS A 251 -10.42 6.11 9.50
CA LYS A 251 -11.48 5.82 10.45
C LYS A 251 -12.47 6.97 10.44
N GLU A 252 -13.76 6.67 10.32
CA GLU A 252 -14.81 7.72 10.39
C GLU A 252 -14.78 8.45 11.73
N GLU A 253 -15.29 9.70 11.73
CA GLU A 253 -15.39 10.53 12.94
C GLU A 253 -16.42 10.00 13.92
#